data_d92249266271e4395aa2a52aa92d4a13
#
_entry.id   d92249266271e4395aa2a52aa92d4a13
#
_cell.length_a   1.000
_cell.length_b   1.000
_cell.length_c   1.000
_cell.angle_alpha   90.00
_cell.angle_beta   90.00
_cell.angle_gamma   90.00
#
_symmetry.space_group_name_H-M   'P 1'
#
loop_
_entity.id
_entity.type
_entity.pdbx_description
1 polymer ?
#
loop_
_entity_poly.entity_id
_entity_poly.type
_entity_poly.pdbx_seq_one_letter_code
_entity_poly.pdbx_strand_id
1 'polypeptide(L)'
;LVLDLTGAWFLRAANGRSSTSCYGPAMDMIALYRRDRRSRLEKWKAYTNMQLERAVSGALIGAVILAVIGVGTIASADAQVGPAGPPAVGVMEAVKRPVIQSSEFLGRIEATNRVSVVARVTAFLEQRHFVEGAEVKTGDLLYTLERGPFEADLKSKQAQVAQLQATLVNAKLTTDRARTLLGGPAGQQSTYDAAVANQQSLEAQVQAAQAQVDLSKINLDYTEIRSPIDGMIGRTAVTDGNVVSPSSGVLTTIVSQDPMYVTFPVSVREALDLRERYAPRGGFNAVVIRVRLTDGRLYDQVGKLNFVNNTIAQSTDTISLRGTIPNPPLPHLSGDRLVVRELTDGEFVTVLLEGVQPVDVVAIPRSAVLSDQQGEYVFVLGDDNKAEQRRIQLGQSTATIASVTSGLSAGEKVIVEGLQRVQAGRPVAPGSASKLLQSSMNASVDSGSSQKSSVGIGPKPTGTNP
;
A
#
# COMPACT_ATOMS: atom_id res chain seq x y z
N LEU A 1 22.11 24.66 23.67
CA LEU A 1 20.76 25.04 24.05
C LEU A 1 20.62 24.81 25.56
N VAL A 2 20.62 25.86 26.37
CA VAL A 2 20.34 25.79 27.82
C VAL A 2 19.01 26.52 28.03
N LEU A 3 18.06 25.84 28.61
CA LEU A 3 16.75 26.41 28.99
C LEU A 3 16.93 27.09 30.34
N ASP A 4 16.70 28.40 30.40
CA ASP A 4 16.61 29.13 31.65
C ASP A 4 15.13 29.38 32.01
N LEU A 5 14.83 29.40 33.25
CA LEU A 5 13.47 29.40 33.89
C LEU A 5 12.59 30.59 33.54
N THR A 6 12.99 31.53 32.69
CA THR A 6 12.27 32.74 32.32
C THR A 6 11.70 32.77 30.90
N GLY A 7 11.90 31.71 30.10
CA GLY A 7 11.19 31.55 28.80
C GLY A 7 11.57 32.56 27.69
N ALA A 8 12.74 33.15 27.71
CA ALA A 8 13.18 34.07 26.65
C ALA A 8 14.30 33.45 25.82
N TRP A 9 14.15 33.42 24.49
CA TRP A 9 15.14 32.97 23.53
C TRP A 9 16.03 34.13 23.13
N PHE A 10 17.34 34.02 23.38
CA PHE A 10 18.35 34.93 22.82
C PHE A 10 19.06 34.23 21.65
N LEU A 11 18.89 34.78 20.45
CA LEU A 11 19.68 34.45 19.27
C LEU A 11 20.82 35.50 19.16
N ARG A 12 22.04 35.06 19.33
CA ARG A 12 23.26 35.87 19.12
C ARG A 12 23.65 35.70 17.64
N ALA A 13 23.36 36.72 16.83
CA ALA A 13 23.87 36.85 15.48
C ALA A 13 25.16 37.66 15.49
N ALA A 14 26.18 37.11 14.87
CA ALA A 14 27.42 37.81 14.59
C ALA A 14 27.37 38.39 13.16
N ASN A 15 27.60 39.69 13.09
CA ASN A 15 28.13 40.51 11.99
C ASN A 15 27.43 40.58 10.61
N GLY A 16 26.95 41.78 10.32
CA GLY A 16 27.32 42.44 9.06
C GLY A 16 26.16 42.93 8.18
N ARG A 17 25.81 44.20 8.35
CA ARG A 17 25.30 45.15 7.34
C ARG A 17 23.84 45.11 6.85
N SER A 18 23.23 46.25 7.21
CA SER A 18 22.28 47.14 6.49
C SER A 18 20.88 46.68 6.14
N SER A 19 19.96 47.34 6.84
CA SER A 19 18.72 48.03 6.36
C SER A 19 17.75 47.28 5.49
N THR A 20 16.58 46.99 5.97
CA THR A 20 15.32 47.70 5.71
C THR A 20 14.15 46.99 6.42
N SER A 21 13.41 47.83 7.05
CA SER A 21 12.06 47.68 7.65
C SER A 21 11.14 46.69 6.96
N CYS A 22 10.67 45.66 7.74
CA CYS A 22 9.37 45.02 7.57
C CYS A 22 8.82 44.72 8.96
N TYR A 23 8.16 45.71 9.57
CA TYR A 23 7.29 45.53 10.73
C TYR A 23 5.85 45.34 10.26
N GLY A 24 5.25 44.21 10.61
CA GLY A 24 3.84 43.86 10.58
C GLY A 24 3.62 42.44 10.03
N PRO A 25 3.04 41.54 10.67
CA PRO A 25 1.85 41.50 11.52
C PRO A 25 1.96 40.64 12.81
N ALA A 26 3.12 40.54 13.43
CA ALA A 26 3.31 39.71 14.62
C ALA A 26 2.68 40.31 15.92
N MET A 27 2.42 41.60 15.94
CA MET A 27 1.81 42.26 17.14
C MET A 27 0.32 42.01 17.29
N ASP A 28 -0.40 41.77 16.20
CA ASP A 28 -1.87 41.51 16.30
C ASP A 28 -2.19 40.11 16.82
N MET A 29 -1.34 39.12 16.59
CA MET A 29 -1.57 37.76 17.07
C MET A 29 -1.34 37.62 18.59
N ILE A 30 -0.42 38.39 19.16
CA ILE A 30 -0.17 38.38 20.62
C ILE A 30 -1.30 39.10 21.36
N ALA A 31 -1.89 40.12 20.77
CA ALA A 31 -3.04 40.85 21.34
C ALA A 31 -4.32 39.99 21.35
N LEU A 32 -4.53 39.20 20.27
CA LEU A 32 -5.66 38.26 20.18
C LEU A 32 -5.52 37.09 21.17
N TYR A 33 -4.31 36.58 21.36
CA TYR A 33 -4.05 35.47 22.30
C TYR A 33 -4.22 35.87 23.75
N ARG A 34 -3.86 37.12 24.12
CA ARG A 34 -4.10 37.68 25.48
C ARG A 34 -5.59 37.95 25.76
N ARG A 35 -6.36 38.34 24.74
CA ARG A 35 -7.80 38.62 24.88
C ARG A 35 -8.62 37.33 25.11
N ASP A 36 -8.24 36.23 24.45
CA ASP A 36 -8.91 34.94 24.62
C ASP A 36 -8.63 34.31 26.01
N ARG A 37 -7.42 34.48 26.55
CA ARG A 37 -7.08 33.96 27.88
C ARG A 37 -7.82 34.66 29.04
N ARG A 38 -8.09 35.95 28.90
CA ARG A 38 -8.90 36.69 29.93
C ARG A 38 -10.37 36.28 29.92
N SER A 39 -10.94 36.06 28.74
CA SER A 39 -12.33 35.63 28.62
C SER A 39 -12.56 34.22 29.17
N ARG A 40 -11.58 33.32 29.04
CA ARG A 40 -11.66 31.97 29.62
C ARG A 40 -11.50 31.96 31.14
N LEU A 41 -10.64 32.79 31.68
CA LEU A 41 -10.46 32.93 33.15
C LEU A 41 -11.68 33.52 33.84
N GLU A 42 -12.36 34.45 33.20
CA GLU A 42 -13.62 35.01 33.75
C GLU A 42 -14.78 34.03 33.72
N LYS A 43 -14.88 33.23 32.63
CA LYS A 43 -15.88 32.15 32.56
C LYS A 43 -15.60 31.03 33.56
N TRP A 44 -14.35 30.76 33.88
CA TRP A 44 -13.98 29.76 34.89
C TRP A 44 -14.30 30.22 36.31
N LYS A 45 -14.07 31.52 36.63
CA LYS A 45 -14.45 32.11 37.92
C LYS A 45 -15.96 32.18 38.11
N ALA A 46 -16.72 32.46 37.04
CA ALA A 46 -18.19 32.45 37.10
C ALA A 46 -18.73 31.03 37.33
N TYR A 47 -18.11 30.01 36.74
CA TYR A 47 -18.53 28.62 36.90
C TYR A 47 -18.23 28.07 38.31
N THR A 48 -17.12 28.44 38.94
CA THR A 48 -16.77 28.02 40.29
C THR A 48 -17.64 28.70 41.36
N ASN A 49 -18.00 29.98 41.18
CA ASN A 49 -18.91 30.67 42.09
C ASN A 49 -20.35 30.12 42.05
N MET A 50 -20.83 29.70 40.86
CA MET A 50 -22.17 29.13 40.73
C MET A 50 -22.28 27.73 41.36
N GLN A 51 -21.16 26.98 41.43
CA GLN A 51 -21.11 25.68 42.11
C GLN A 51 -21.03 25.83 43.63
N LEU A 52 -20.38 26.88 44.14
CA LEU A 52 -20.32 27.15 45.59
C LEU A 52 -21.67 27.57 46.17
N GLU A 53 -22.43 28.40 45.47
CA GLU A 53 -23.79 28.81 45.92
C GLU A 53 -24.79 27.65 45.94
N ARG A 54 -24.68 26.70 45.01
CA ARG A 54 -25.53 25.50 45.01
C ARG A 54 -25.17 24.50 46.12
N ALA A 55 -23.93 24.44 46.56
CA ALA A 55 -23.49 23.58 47.65
C ALA A 55 -23.95 24.09 49.02
N VAL A 56 -24.02 25.42 49.23
CA VAL A 56 -24.45 26.03 50.50
C VAL A 56 -25.97 25.98 50.64
N SER A 57 -26.75 26.14 49.55
CA SER A 57 -28.22 26.03 49.59
C SER A 57 -28.70 24.58 49.80
N GLY A 58 -27.94 23.57 49.33
CA GLY A 58 -28.27 22.13 49.53
C GLY A 58 -28.08 21.66 50.99
N ALA A 59 -27.10 22.23 51.71
CA ALA A 59 -26.77 21.82 53.07
C ALA A 59 -27.79 22.32 54.12
N LEU A 60 -28.46 23.46 53.88
CA LEU A 60 -29.48 24.03 54.80
C LEU A 60 -30.85 23.35 54.68
N ILE A 61 -31.20 22.81 53.51
CA ILE A 61 -32.45 22.06 53.26
C ILE A 61 -32.33 20.61 53.78
N GLY A 62 -31.15 20.00 53.76
CA GLY A 62 -30.91 18.66 54.29
C GLY A 62 -31.03 18.54 55.82
N ALA A 63 -30.69 19.60 56.55
CA ALA A 63 -30.70 19.60 57.98
C ALA A 63 -32.13 19.72 58.58
N VAL A 64 -33.08 20.28 57.84
CA VAL A 64 -34.51 20.44 58.34
C VAL A 64 -35.35 19.19 58.09
N ILE A 65 -34.98 18.36 57.07
CA ILE A 65 -35.69 17.11 56.74
C ILE A 65 -35.27 15.95 57.68
N LEU A 66 -34.09 15.99 58.28
CA LEU A 66 -33.58 14.95 59.20
C LEU A 66 -34.16 15.06 60.63
N ALA A 67 -34.80 16.18 61.00
CA ALA A 67 -35.39 16.36 62.28
C ALA A 67 -36.85 15.91 62.39
N VAL A 68 -37.53 15.55 61.32
CA VAL A 68 -38.97 15.18 61.29
C VAL A 68 -39.24 13.68 61.16
N ILE A 69 -38.20 12.84 60.85
CA ILE A 69 -38.39 11.37 60.66
C ILE A 69 -37.74 10.55 61.79
N GLY A 70 -37.73 11.10 62.98
CA GLY A 70 -37.12 10.46 64.14
C GLY A 70 -38.10 9.80 65.13
N VAL A 71 -39.29 9.31 64.74
CA VAL A 71 -40.10 8.39 65.57
C VAL A 71 -40.95 7.50 64.65
N GLY A 72 -40.51 6.33 64.34
CA GLY A 72 -41.25 5.33 63.56
C GLY A 72 -40.55 3.98 63.54
N THR A 73 -40.75 3.22 64.58
CA THR A 73 -40.70 1.74 64.66
C THR A 73 -39.62 1.00 63.89
N ILE A 74 -38.65 0.56 64.65
CA ILE A 74 -37.73 -0.56 64.27
C ILE A 74 -38.61 -1.81 64.18
N ALA A 75 -39.02 -2.16 62.94
CA ALA A 75 -39.42 -3.52 62.62
C ALA A 75 -38.17 -4.15 61.94
N SER A 76 -37.40 -4.92 62.70
CA SER A 76 -36.35 -5.80 62.21
C SER A 76 -36.99 -6.85 61.32
N ALA A 77 -37.03 -6.60 60.02
CA ALA A 77 -37.21 -7.65 59.06
C ALA A 77 -35.80 -8.34 58.90
N ASP A 78 -35.57 -9.35 59.71
CA ASP A 78 -34.57 -10.39 59.38
C ASP A 78 -34.95 -10.98 58.03
N ALA A 79 -34.45 -10.40 56.96
CA ALA A 79 -34.38 -11.06 55.69
C ALA A 79 -33.37 -12.22 55.87
N GLN A 80 -33.89 -13.38 56.28
CA GLN A 80 -33.19 -14.66 56.18
C GLN A 80 -32.71 -14.79 54.75
N VAL A 81 -31.42 -14.41 54.49
CA VAL A 81 -30.71 -14.83 53.33
C VAL A 81 -30.50 -16.33 53.55
N GLY A 82 -31.46 -17.12 53.04
CA GLY A 82 -31.27 -18.54 52.94
C GLY A 82 -29.94 -18.82 52.21
N PRO A 83 -29.28 -19.94 52.48
CA PRO A 83 -28.03 -20.27 51.77
C PRO A 83 -28.29 -20.15 50.29
N ALA A 84 -27.68 -19.14 49.69
CA ALA A 84 -27.78 -18.92 48.24
C ALA A 84 -27.27 -20.20 47.59
N GLY A 85 -28.18 -20.93 46.94
CA GLY A 85 -27.81 -22.12 46.17
C GLY A 85 -26.70 -21.79 45.21
N PRO A 86 -26.04 -22.78 44.67
CA PRO A 86 -24.95 -22.53 43.74
C PRO A 86 -25.42 -21.61 42.61
N PRO A 87 -24.62 -20.58 42.24
CA PRO A 87 -25.02 -19.57 41.28
C PRO A 87 -25.33 -20.23 39.93
N ALA A 88 -26.48 -19.90 39.34
CA ALA A 88 -26.83 -20.37 38.00
C ALA A 88 -25.91 -19.72 36.97
N VAL A 89 -25.28 -20.51 36.11
CA VAL A 89 -24.36 -20.13 35.09
C VAL A 89 -24.73 -20.73 33.73
N GLY A 90 -24.58 -19.96 32.65
CA GLY A 90 -24.68 -20.48 31.30
C GLY A 90 -23.36 -21.08 30.85
N VAL A 91 -23.41 -22.32 30.38
CA VAL A 91 -22.23 -23.04 29.87
C VAL A 91 -22.35 -23.30 28.37
N MET A 92 -21.21 -23.30 27.68
CA MET A 92 -21.12 -23.65 26.27
C MET A 92 -19.89 -24.53 26.06
N GLU A 93 -19.95 -25.47 25.15
CA GLU A 93 -18.83 -26.31 24.77
C GLU A 93 -17.86 -25.53 23.87
N ALA A 94 -16.57 -25.67 24.15
CA ALA A 94 -15.50 -25.16 23.30
C ALA A 94 -15.41 -26.02 22.04
N VAL A 95 -15.70 -25.45 20.87
CA VAL A 95 -15.77 -26.17 19.61
C VAL A 95 -14.61 -25.81 18.71
N LYS A 96 -14.04 -26.81 18.02
CA LYS A 96 -13.09 -26.54 16.94
C LYS A 96 -13.80 -25.88 15.77
N ARG A 97 -13.26 -24.77 15.31
CA ARG A 97 -13.75 -24.05 14.13
C ARG A 97 -12.61 -23.74 13.18
N PRO A 98 -12.84 -23.90 11.86
CA PRO A 98 -11.90 -23.44 10.86
C PRO A 98 -11.89 -21.91 10.84
N VAL A 99 -10.72 -21.30 11.12
CA VAL A 99 -10.52 -19.86 11.07
C VAL A 99 -9.40 -19.54 10.09
N ILE A 100 -9.64 -18.60 9.20
CA ILE A 100 -8.60 -18.05 8.34
C ILE A 100 -7.78 -17.08 9.19
N GLN A 101 -6.51 -17.42 9.39
CA GLN A 101 -5.60 -16.55 10.11
C GLN A 101 -5.18 -15.41 9.19
N SER A 102 -5.34 -14.18 9.66
CA SER A 102 -5.00 -12.95 8.97
C SER A 102 -4.07 -12.10 9.82
N SER A 103 -3.03 -11.56 9.24
CA SER A 103 -2.16 -10.55 9.86
C SER A 103 -2.32 -9.24 9.10
N GLU A 104 -2.47 -8.12 9.83
CA GLU A 104 -2.68 -6.79 9.23
C GLU A 104 -1.38 -5.98 9.26
N PHE A 105 -1.05 -5.38 8.12
CA PHE A 105 0.13 -4.53 7.95
C PHE A 105 -0.24 -3.25 7.22
N LEU A 106 0.44 -2.15 7.53
CA LEU A 106 0.34 -0.94 6.73
C LEU A 106 1.26 -1.08 5.51
N GLY A 107 0.70 -0.95 4.31
CA GLY A 107 1.43 -1.06 3.06
C GLY A 107 1.22 0.15 2.16
N ARG A 108 1.91 0.11 1.02
CA ARG A 108 1.79 1.11 -0.05
C ARG A 108 1.62 0.40 -1.38
N ILE A 109 0.76 0.94 -2.22
CA ILE A 109 0.61 0.54 -3.62
C ILE A 109 1.73 1.19 -4.43
N GLU A 110 2.36 0.42 -5.30
CA GLU A 110 3.44 0.88 -6.16
C GLU A 110 3.22 0.36 -7.58
N ALA A 111 3.49 1.19 -8.58
CA ALA A 111 3.47 0.76 -9.96
C ALA A 111 4.56 -0.28 -10.23
N THR A 112 4.26 -1.29 -11.05
CA THR A 112 5.24 -2.31 -11.44
C THR A 112 6.37 -1.73 -12.27
N ASN A 113 6.06 -0.76 -13.13
CA ASN A 113 7.03 -0.04 -13.95
C ASN A 113 6.79 1.46 -13.87
N ARG A 114 7.88 2.21 -13.74
CA ARG A 114 7.88 3.67 -13.76
C ARG A 114 8.98 4.13 -14.71
N VAL A 115 8.62 4.90 -15.73
CA VAL A 115 9.56 5.42 -16.71
C VAL A 115 9.49 6.94 -16.74
N SER A 116 10.64 7.57 -16.59
CA SER A 116 10.83 8.99 -16.79
C SER A 116 11.20 9.24 -18.24
N VAL A 117 10.34 9.90 -18.99
CA VAL A 117 10.55 10.24 -20.39
C VAL A 117 11.44 11.47 -20.47
N VAL A 118 12.55 11.36 -21.20
CA VAL A 118 13.54 12.43 -21.40
C VAL A 118 13.82 12.60 -22.88
N ALA A 119 14.18 13.82 -23.33
CA ALA A 119 14.67 14.05 -24.68
C ALA A 119 16.10 13.46 -24.82
N ARG A 120 16.39 12.84 -25.97
CA ARG A 120 17.71 12.28 -26.29
C ARG A 120 18.52 13.17 -27.22
N VAL A 121 17.86 14.11 -27.89
CA VAL A 121 18.45 15.11 -28.77
C VAL A 121 18.01 16.51 -28.35
N THR A 122 18.77 17.52 -28.77
CA THR A 122 18.42 18.93 -28.51
C THR A 122 17.64 19.47 -29.70
N ALA A 123 16.39 19.83 -29.47
CA ALA A 123 15.50 20.39 -30.50
C ALA A 123 14.34 21.17 -29.86
N PHE A 124 13.58 21.92 -30.66
CA PHE A 124 12.31 22.51 -30.22
C PHE A 124 11.26 21.43 -30.08
N LEU A 125 10.45 21.53 -29.00
CA LEU A 125 9.25 20.72 -28.81
C LEU A 125 8.13 21.33 -29.66
N GLU A 126 7.77 20.69 -30.76
CA GLU A 126 6.74 21.21 -31.67
C GLU A 126 5.34 20.95 -31.15
N GLN A 127 5.08 19.69 -30.74
CA GLN A 127 3.73 19.29 -30.35
C GLN A 127 3.72 18.13 -29.35
N ARG A 128 2.77 18.23 -28.41
CA ARG A 128 2.37 17.14 -27.52
C ARG A 128 1.12 16.43 -28.09
N HIS A 129 1.14 15.09 -28.13
CA HIS A 129 0.10 14.25 -28.74
C HIS A 129 -0.79 13.52 -27.74
N PHE A 130 -0.63 13.73 -26.45
CA PHE A 130 -1.40 13.06 -25.40
C PHE A 130 -2.17 14.06 -24.53
N VAL A 131 -3.16 13.55 -23.81
CA VAL A 131 -3.83 14.25 -22.71
C VAL A 131 -3.19 13.84 -21.39
N GLU A 132 -2.88 14.80 -20.54
CA GLU A 132 -2.32 14.54 -19.22
C GLU A 132 -3.28 13.69 -18.36
N GLY A 133 -2.77 12.67 -17.70
CA GLY A 133 -3.58 11.74 -16.92
C GLY A 133 -4.27 10.64 -17.72
N ALA A 134 -4.13 10.62 -19.06
CA ALA A 134 -4.67 9.54 -19.90
C ALA A 134 -3.79 8.28 -19.84
N GLU A 135 -4.35 7.13 -20.17
CA GLU A 135 -3.59 5.93 -20.45
C GLU A 135 -2.99 5.97 -21.85
N VAL A 136 -1.72 5.58 -21.95
CA VAL A 136 -0.97 5.43 -23.21
C VAL A 136 -0.49 4.00 -23.35
N LYS A 137 -0.35 3.56 -24.59
CA LYS A 137 0.18 2.23 -24.95
C LYS A 137 1.62 2.33 -25.40
N THR A 138 2.33 1.25 -25.27
CA THR A 138 3.69 1.11 -25.81
C THR A 138 3.72 1.43 -27.30
N GLY A 139 4.59 2.36 -27.70
CA GLY A 139 4.72 2.85 -29.06
C GLY A 139 3.89 4.08 -29.39
N ASP A 140 2.94 4.51 -28.56
CA ASP A 140 2.17 5.74 -28.77
C ASP A 140 3.08 6.96 -28.86
N LEU A 141 2.84 7.83 -29.84
CA LEU A 141 3.58 9.07 -30.02
C LEU A 141 3.19 10.06 -28.91
N LEU A 142 4.17 10.50 -28.12
CA LEU A 142 3.98 11.43 -27.02
C LEU A 142 4.33 12.86 -27.40
N TYR A 143 5.51 13.04 -27.97
CA TYR A 143 6.00 14.34 -28.39
C TYR A 143 6.63 14.26 -29.76
N THR A 144 6.49 15.32 -30.53
CA THR A 144 7.23 15.57 -31.77
C THR A 144 8.17 16.74 -31.53
N LEU A 145 9.44 16.53 -31.84
CA LEU A 145 10.47 17.56 -31.84
C LEU A 145 10.71 18.04 -33.28
N GLU A 146 11.32 19.22 -33.44
CA GLU A 146 11.70 19.78 -34.71
C GLU A 146 12.60 18.81 -35.52
N ARG A 147 12.10 18.34 -36.66
CA ARG A 147 12.74 17.29 -37.48
C ARG A 147 13.66 17.85 -38.56
N GLY A 148 13.38 19.07 -39.06
CA GLY A 148 14.01 19.65 -40.23
C GLY A 148 15.54 19.57 -40.24
N PRO A 149 16.24 19.99 -39.19
CA PRO A 149 17.70 19.90 -39.12
C PRO A 149 18.24 18.45 -39.22
N PHE A 150 17.55 17.49 -38.58
CA PHE A 150 17.96 16.08 -38.58
C PHE A 150 17.71 15.41 -39.93
N GLU A 151 16.62 15.75 -40.62
CA GLU A 151 16.33 15.27 -41.98
C GLU A 151 17.36 15.79 -42.97
N ALA A 152 17.75 17.08 -42.85
CA ALA A 152 18.79 17.68 -43.68
C ALA A 152 20.16 17.02 -43.45
N ASP A 153 20.55 16.75 -42.19
CA ASP A 153 21.79 16.01 -41.89
C ASP A 153 21.77 14.59 -42.47
N LEU A 154 20.69 13.85 -42.26
CA LEU A 154 20.53 12.49 -42.80
C LEU A 154 20.71 12.51 -44.32
N LYS A 155 20.05 13.44 -45.03
CA LYS A 155 20.14 13.59 -46.47
C LYS A 155 21.58 13.91 -46.93
N SER A 156 22.30 14.77 -46.20
CA SER A 156 23.70 15.11 -46.43
C SER A 156 24.62 13.86 -46.34
N LYS A 157 24.46 13.05 -45.27
CA LYS A 157 25.24 11.81 -45.09
C LYS A 157 24.94 10.77 -46.16
N GLN A 158 23.66 10.64 -46.57
CA GLN A 158 23.27 9.78 -47.68
C GLN A 158 23.93 10.19 -49.00
N ALA A 159 23.99 11.50 -49.30
CA ALA A 159 24.67 12.01 -50.47
C ALA A 159 26.19 11.69 -50.44
N GLN A 160 26.82 11.76 -49.27
CA GLN A 160 28.24 11.38 -49.11
C GLN A 160 28.47 9.87 -49.38
N VAL A 161 27.57 9.00 -48.88
CA VAL A 161 27.62 7.55 -49.23
C VAL A 161 27.51 7.35 -50.71
N ALA A 162 26.57 8.00 -51.42
CA ALA A 162 26.39 7.89 -52.87
C ALA A 162 27.65 8.33 -53.65
N GLN A 163 28.31 9.42 -53.21
CA GLN A 163 29.57 9.89 -53.78
C GLN A 163 30.69 8.84 -53.64
N LEU A 164 30.87 8.27 -52.46
CA LEU A 164 31.89 7.26 -52.19
C LEU A 164 31.60 5.95 -52.94
N GLN A 165 30.33 5.56 -53.06
CA GLN A 165 29.92 4.40 -53.84
C GLN A 165 30.25 4.58 -55.32
N ALA A 166 30.02 5.77 -55.91
CA ALA A 166 30.42 6.08 -57.30
C ALA A 166 31.94 5.96 -57.50
N THR A 167 32.71 6.47 -56.50
CA THR A 167 34.19 6.33 -56.55
C THR A 167 34.63 4.89 -56.42
N LEU A 168 34.00 4.09 -55.56
CA LEU A 168 34.27 2.67 -55.43
C LEU A 168 33.97 1.88 -56.69
N VAL A 169 32.88 2.20 -57.41
CA VAL A 169 32.58 1.59 -58.70
C VAL A 169 33.72 1.83 -59.69
N ASN A 170 34.26 3.05 -59.78
CA ASN A 170 35.42 3.36 -60.62
C ASN A 170 36.69 2.56 -60.19
N ALA A 171 36.93 2.44 -58.89
CA ALA A 171 38.06 1.64 -58.39
C ALA A 171 37.90 0.16 -58.72
N LYS A 172 36.72 -0.42 -58.62
CA LYS A 172 36.41 -1.80 -59.03
C LYS A 172 36.68 -2.02 -60.50
N LEU A 173 36.20 -1.12 -61.36
CA LEU A 173 36.49 -1.19 -62.79
C LEU A 173 37.99 -1.10 -63.08
N THR A 174 38.75 -0.29 -62.35
CA THR A 174 40.20 -0.19 -62.47
C THR A 174 40.90 -1.47 -62.03
N THR A 175 40.46 -2.06 -60.92
CA THR A 175 40.97 -3.36 -60.42
C THR A 175 40.69 -4.46 -61.41
N ASP A 176 39.52 -4.54 -62.05
CA ASP A 176 39.18 -5.54 -63.07
C ASP A 176 40.01 -5.39 -64.33
N ARG A 177 40.28 -4.14 -64.80
CA ARG A 177 41.17 -3.87 -65.92
C ARG A 177 42.61 -4.31 -65.62
N ALA A 178 43.13 -3.93 -64.42
CA ALA A 178 44.46 -4.33 -63.96
C ALA A 178 44.59 -5.87 -63.89
N ARG A 179 43.54 -6.53 -63.38
CA ARG A 179 43.52 -8.02 -63.36
C ARG A 179 43.53 -8.64 -64.74
N THR A 180 42.77 -8.08 -65.70
CA THR A 180 42.77 -8.58 -67.08
C THR A 180 44.12 -8.38 -67.76
N LEU A 181 44.79 -7.25 -67.54
CA LEU A 181 46.11 -6.93 -68.08
C LEU A 181 47.19 -7.83 -67.46
N LEU A 182 47.06 -8.23 -66.18
CA LEU A 182 48.02 -9.10 -65.48
C LEU A 182 48.17 -10.47 -66.19
N GLY A 183 47.13 -10.98 -66.89
CA GLY A 183 47.18 -12.19 -67.69
C GLY A 183 47.96 -12.04 -69.06
N GLY A 184 48.41 -10.83 -69.39
CA GLY A 184 49.14 -10.51 -70.65
C GLY A 184 50.61 -10.15 -70.43
N PRO A 185 51.40 -10.05 -71.50
CA PRO A 185 52.84 -9.77 -71.41
C PRO A 185 53.23 -8.39 -70.87
N ALA A 186 52.30 -7.44 -70.74
CA ALA A 186 52.54 -6.07 -70.27
C ALA A 186 52.01 -5.82 -68.83
N GLY A 187 51.49 -6.86 -68.14
CA GLY A 187 50.91 -6.74 -66.82
C GLY A 187 51.96 -6.64 -65.68
N GLN A 188 51.80 -5.65 -64.81
CA GLN A 188 52.67 -5.53 -63.63
C GLN A 188 51.85 -5.86 -62.33
N GLN A 189 52.38 -6.85 -61.60
CA GLN A 189 51.76 -7.26 -60.29
C GLN A 189 51.55 -6.08 -59.32
N SER A 190 52.53 -5.17 -59.26
CA SER A 190 52.45 -4.00 -58.37
C SER A 190 51.26 -3.04 -58.68
N THR A 191 50.92 -2.94 -59.99
CA THR A 191 49.76 -2.13 -60.44
C THR A 191 48.42 -2.74 -59.98
N TYR A 192 48.33 -4.10 -60.10
CA TYR A 192 47.16 -4.83 -59.63
C TYR A 192 47.01 -4.72 -58.08
N ASP A 193 48.10 -4.98 -57.37
CA ASP A 193 48.10 -4.90 -55.88
C ASP A 193 47.75 -3.51 -55.41
N ALA A 194 48.22 -2.43 -56.05
CA ALA A 194 47.85 -1.05 -55.74
C ALA A 194 46.37 -0.80 -56.05
N ALA A 195 45.81 -1.34 -57.13
CA ALA A 195 44.39 -1.17 -57.44
C ALA A 195 43.48 -1.89 -56.42
N VAL A 196 43.87 -3.12 -56.01
CA VAL A 196 43.18 -3.90 -54.97
C VAL A 196 43.22 -3.17 -53.64
N ALA A 197 44.38 -2.63 -53.22
CA ALA A 197 44.50 -1.87 -51.97
C ALA A 197 43.65 -0.61 -51.99
N ASN A 198 43.57 0.12 -53.12
CA ASN A 198 42.71 1.28 -53.29
C ASN A 198 41.22 0.92 -53.23
N GLN A 199 40.82 -0.18 -53.88
CA GLN A 199 39.42 -0.68 -53.79
C GLN A 199 39.04 -1.00 -52.35
N GLN A 200 39.89 -1.76 -51.64
CA GLN A 200 39.65 -2.13 -50.23
C GLN A 200 39.56 -0.87 -49.32
N SER A 201 40.41 0.13 -49.54
CA SER A 201 40.34 1.40 -48.83
C SER A 201 39.01 2.11 -49.06
N LEU A 202 38.54 2.16 -50.31
CA LEU A 202 37.24 2.79 -50.64
C LEU A 202 36.04 1.99 -50.11
N GLU A 203 36.14 0.63 -50.09
CA GLU A 203 35.10 -0.19 -49.43
C GLU A 203 35.00 0.11 -47.94
N ALA A 204 36.11 0.26 -47.22
CA ALA A 204 36.15 0.67 -45.84
C ALA A 204 35.58 2.07 -45.64
N GLN A 205 35.86 3.03 -46.55
CA GLN A 205 35.30 4.38 -46.48
C GLN A 205 33.79 4.40 -46.68
N VAL A 206 33.26 3.59 -47.61
CA VAL A 206 31.79 3.43 -47.79
C VAL A 206 31.15 2.88 -46.54
N GLN A 207 31.74 1.86 -45.91
CA GLN A 207 31.23 1.32 -44.66
C GLN A 207 31.23 2.37 -43.50
N ALA A 208 32.31 3.16 -43.40
CA ALA A 208 32.37 4.25 -42.40
C ALA A 208 31.30 5.33 -42.65
N ALA A 209 31.09 5.73 -43.91
CA ALA A 209 30.06 6.69 -44.28
C ALA A 209 28.65 6.11 -44.03
N GLN A 210 28.44 4.82 -44.27
CA GLN A 210 27.16 4.17 -43.95
C GLN A 210 26.84 4.21 -42.44
N ALA A 211 27.84 3.96 -41.62
CA ALA A 211 27.70 4.07 -40.17
C ALA A 211 27.29 5.51 -39.72
N GLN A 212 27.76 6.57 -40.44
CA GLN A 212 27.32 7.95 -40.17
C GLN A 212 25.86 8.17 -40.57
N VAL A 213 25.39 7.55 -41.67
CA VAL A 213 23.97 7.57 -42.06
C VAL A 213 23.11 6.93 -40.98
N ASP A 214 23.53 5.78 -40.45
CA ASP A 214 22.81 5.05 -39.44
C ASP A 214 22.72 5.89 -38.12
N LEU A 215 23.79 6.59 -37.74
CA LEU A 215 23.79 7.51 -36.60
C LEU A 215 22.82 8.68 -36.80
N SER A 216 22.85 9.29 -38.00
CA SER A 216 21.92 10.40 -38.31
C SER A 216 20.46 9.93 -38.33
N LYS A 217 20.20 8.71 -38.77
CA LYS A 217 18.87 8.10 -38.73
C LYS A 217 18.40 7.89 -37.30
N ILE A 218 19.25 7.38 -36.41
CA ILE A 218 18.95 7.21 -34.98
C ILE A 218 18.62 8.57 -34.33
N ASN A 219 19.38 9.62 -34.67
CA ASN A 219 19.11 10.98 -34.15
C ASN A 219 17.76 11.53 -34.65
N LEU A 220 17.41 11.26 -35.92
CA LEU A 220 16.10 11.60 -36.47
C LEU A 220 14.98 10.81 -35.77
N ASP A 221 15.16 9.52 -35.51
CA ASP A 221 14.18 8.71 -34.79
C ASP A 221 13.95 9.25 -33.34
N TYR A 222 14.96 9.86 -32.72
CA TYR A 222 14.84 10.47 -31.40
C TYR A 222 14.01 11.78 -31.38
N THR A 223 13.69 12.33 -32.54
CA THR A 223 12.76 13.47 -32.63
C THR A 223 11.29 13.09 -32.42
N GLU A 224 10.96 11.80 -32.52
CA GLU A 224 9.68 11.24 -32.14
C GLU A 224 9.81 10.50 -30.80
N ILE A 225 9.29 11.11 -29.76
CA ILE A 225 9.33 10.52 -28.42
C ILE A 225 8.07 9.67 -28.23
N ARG A 226 8.28 8.35 -28.10
CA ARG A 226 7.19 7.37 -27.97
C ARG A 226 7.20 6.72 -26.58
N SER A 227 6.03 6.22 -26.16
CA SER A 227 5.89 5.51 -24.90
C SER A 227 6.64 4.17 -24.92
N PRO A 228 7.52 3.89 -23.96
CA PRO A 228 8.20 2.61 -23.85
C PRO A 228 7.39 1.54 -23.12
N ILE A 229 6.33 1.93 -22.39
CA ILE A 229 5.48 1.04 -21.58
C ILE A 229 4.00 1.44 -21.70
N ASP A 230 3.12 0.49 -21.37
CA ASP A 230 1.71 0.78 -21.16
C ASP A 230 1.52 1.40 -19.76
N GLY A 231 0.71 2.44 -19.65
CA GLY A 231 0.45 3.04 -18.35
C GLY A 231 -0.18 4.42 -18.42
N MET A 232 -0.38 5.03 -17.26
CA MET A 232 -0.89 6.39 -17.15
C MET A 232 0.24 7.39 -17.30
N ILE A 233 0.07 8.36 -18.18
CA ILE A 233 1.01 9.45 -18.40
C ILE A 233 0.74 10.60 -17.44
N GLY A 234 1.78 11.12 -16.82
CA GLY A 234 1.72 12.26 -15.92
C GLY A 234 1.57 13.58 -16.67
N ARG A 235 1.64 14.68 -15.92
CA ARG A 235 1.67 16.04 -16.51
C ARG A 235 3.00 16.26 -17.26
N THR A 236 2.96 17.08 -18.29
CA THR A 236 4.18 17.56 -18.94
C THR A 236 4.90 18.61 -18.08
N ALA A 237 6.23 18.53 -18.04
CA ALA A 237 7.06 19.52 -17.36
C ALA A 237 7.48 20.68 -18.29
N VAL A 238 7.40 20.46 -19.60
CA VAL A 238 7.81 21.43 -20.64
C VAL A 238 6.67 21.61 -21.62
N THR A 239 6.33 22.85 -21.92
CA THR A 239 5.27 23.23 -22.88
C THR A 239 5.80 23.31 -24.31
N ASP A 240 4.90 23.16 -25.26
CA ASP A 240 5.20 23.31 -26.70
C ASP A 240 5.89 24.64 -26.99
N GLY A 241 6.81 24.66 -27.96
CA GLY A 241 7.61 25.83 -28.33
C GLY A 241 8.90 26.05 -27.49
N ASN A 242 9.17 25.22 -26.51
CA ASN A 242 10.43 25.28 -25.74
C ASN A 242 11.50 24.34 -26.32
N VAL A 243 12.75 24.70 -26.11
CA VAL A 243 13.88 23.82 -26.44
C VAL A 243 14.01 22.74 -25.36
N VAL A 244 14.09 21.50 -25.78
CA VAL A 244 14.39 20.34 -24.94
C VAL A 244 15.73 19.72 -25.31
N SER A 245 16.39 19.11 -24.36
CA SER A 245 17.69 18.46 -24.50
C SER A 245 17.86 17.35 -23.47
N PRO A 246 18.87 16.50 -23.58
CA PRO A 246 19.17 15.49 -22.56
C PRO A 246 19.37 16.06 -21.14
N SER A 247 19.78 17.34 -21.04
CA SER A 247 19.98 18.05 -19.78
C SER A 247 18.74 18.78 -19.25
N SER A 248 17.66 18.85 -20.03
CA SER A 248 16.41 19.53 -19.62
C SER A 248 15.62 18.77 -18.54
N GLY A 249 16.06 17.56 -18.19
CA GLY A 249 15.40 16.72 -17.20
C GLY A 249 14.21 15.93 -17.75
N VAL A 250 13.31 15.55 -16.86
CA VAL A 250 12.15 14.70 -17.18
C VAL A 250 11.05 15.53 -17.84
N LEU A 251 10.62 15.14 -19.03
CA LEU A 251 9.51 15.76 -19.74
C LEU A 251 8.15 15.34 -19.16
N THR A 252 8.00 14.05 -18.87
CA THR A 252 6.85 13.45 -18.21
C THR A 252 7.22 12.10 -17.62
N THR A 253 6.36 11.56 -16.75
CA THR A 253 6.54 10.21 -16.19
C THR A 253 5.37 9.34 -16.59
N ILE A 254 5.63 8.09 -16.98
CA ILE A 254 4.61 7.09 -17.25
C ILE A 254 4.72 6.02 -16.16
N VAL A 255 3.57 5.66 -15.58
CA VAL A 255 3.47 4.63 -14.54
C VAL A 255 2.50 3.56 -14.97
N SER A 256 2.92 2.30 -14.89
CA SER A 256 2.05 1.16 -15.18
C SER A 256 0.90 1.12 -14.16
N GLN A 257 -0.28 0.69 -14.62
CA GLN A 257 -1.49 0.72 -13.80
C GLN A 257 -1.99 -0.69 -13.44
N ASP A 258 -1.65 -1.72 -14.20
CA ASP A 258 -2.06 -3.09 -13.98
C ASP A 258 -1.01 -4.07 -14.54
N PRO A 259 -0.56 -5.03 -13.72
CA PRO A 259 -0.80 -5.16 -12.28
C PRO A 259 -0.05 -4.13 -11.44
N MET A 260 -0.47 -3.94 -10.18
CA MET A 260 0.22 -3.11 -9.20
C MET A 260 1.00 -3.99 -8.21
N TYR A 261 2.02 -3.42 -7.61
CA TYR A 261 2.66 -3.97 -6.42
C TYR A 261 2.01 -3.41 -5.16
N VAL A 262 1.99 -4.22 -4.13
CA VAL A 262 1.74 -3.80 -2.77
C VAL A 262 2.94 -4.16 -1.92
N THR A 263 3.59 -3.14 -1.35
CA THR A 263 4.81 -3.30 -0.54
C THR A 263 4.49 -2.95 0.90
N PHE A 264 4.87 -3.82 1.85
CA PHE A 264 4.61 -3.61 3.26
C PHE A 264 5.76 -4.15 4.12
N PRO A 265 6.16 -3.40 5.17
CA PRO A 265 7.17 -3.84 6.12
C PRO A 265 6.56 -4.79 7.17
N VAL A 266 7.26 -5.84 7.49
CA VAL A 266 6.91 -6.82 8.53
C VAL A 266 8.06 -6.91 9.52
N SER A 267 7.78 -6.95 10.82
CA SER A 267 8.84 -7.14 11.82
C SER A 267 9.56 -8.48 11.62
N VAL A 268 10.85 -8.56 11.95
CA VAL A 268 11.62 -9.79 11.79
C VAL A 268 10.98 -10.94 12.56
N ARG A 269 10.45 -10.67 13.76
CA ARG A 269 9.74 -11.67 14.56
C ARG A 269 8.53 -12.24 13.83
N GLU A 270 7.66 -11.37 13.32
CA GLU A 270 6.46 -11.74 12.57
C GLU A 270 6.81 -12.49 11.28
N ALA A 271 7.86 -12.06 10.58
CA ALA A 271 8.34 -12.72 9.38
C ALA A 271 8.84 -14.17 9.65
N LEU A 272 9.48 -14.38 10.79
CA LEU A 272 9.88 -15.73 11.22
C LEU A 272 8.65 -16.60 11.55
N ASP A 273 7.69 -16.05 12.29
CA ASP A 273 6.45 -16.76 12.62
C ASP A 273 5.65 -17.11 11.35
N LEU A 274 5.54 -16.18 10.41
CA LEU A 274 4.89 -16.42 9.10
C LEU A 274 5.64 -17.50 8.31
N ARG A 275 6.97 -17.45 8.29
CA ARG A 275 7.78 -18.47 7.62
C ARG A 275 7.59 -19.85 8.24
N GLU A 276 7.66 -19.97 9.56
CA GLU A 276 7.46 -21.24 10.26
C GLU A 276 6.06 -21.80 10.00
N ARG A 277 5.05 -20.95 10.01
CA ARG A 277 3.64 -21.31 9.81
C ARG A 277 3.34 -21.75 8.39
N TYR A 278 3.89 -21.06 7.37
CA TYR A 278 3.50 -21.26 5.97
C TYR A 278 4.52 -22.03 5.12
N ALA A 279 5.81 -22.11 5.50
CA ALA A 279 6.80 -22.86 4.75
C ALA A 279 6.40 -24.33 4.52
N PRO A 280 5.90 -25.08 5.55
CA PRO A 280 5.49 -26.46 5.36
C PRO A 280 4.21 -26.60 4.53
N ARG A 281 3.45 -25.52 4.31
CA ARG A 281 2.15 -25.50 3.62
C ARG A 281 2.24 -25.00 2.17
N GLY A 282 3.44 -24.79 1.64
CA GLY A 282 3.66 -24.30 0.28
C GLY A 282 4.24 -22.89 0.18
N GLY A 283 4.68 -22.31 1.28
CA GLY A 283 5.36 -21.00 1.33
C GLY A 283 4.47 -19.87 0.82
N PHE A 284 4.93 -19.13 -0.20
CA PHE A 284 4.21 -17.99 -0.76
C PHE A 284 2.83 -18.35 -1.35
N ASN A 285 2.67 -19.59 -1.84
CA ASN A 285 1.38 -20.04 -2.38
C ASN A 285 0.33 -20.37 -1.29
N ALA A 286 0.76 -20.46 -0.04
CA ALA A 286 -0.11 -20.73 1.11
C ALA A 286 -0.76 -19.47 1.69
N VAL A 287 -0.41 -18.28 1.15
CA VAL A 287 -0.92 -16.99 1.59
C VAL A 287 -1.47 -16.20 0.42
N VAL A 288 -2.50 -15.42 0.68
CA VAL A 288 -3.08 -14.45 -0.23
C VAL A 288 -3.05 -13.07 0.41
N ILE A 289 -2.99 -12.06 -0.43
CA ILE A 289 -3.01 -10.67 -0.01
C ILE A 289 -4.38 -10.10 -0.34
N ARG A 290 -5.07 -9.61 0.69
CA ARG A 290 -6.22 -8.73 0.51
C ARG A 290 -5.83 -7.33 0.93
N VAL A 291 -6.45 -6.36 0.30
CA VAL A 291 -6.18 -4.95 0.57
C VAL A 291 -7.45 -4.31 1.10
N ARG A 292 -7.33 -3.59 2.21
CA ARG A 292 -8.37 -2.69 2.70
C ARG A 292 -7.95 -1.27 2.39
N LEU A 293 -8.80 -0.58 1.64
CA LEU A 293 -8.59 0.81 1.24
C LEU A 293 -8.71 1.76 2.42
N THR A 294 -8.30 3.01 2.23
CA THR A 294 -8.35 4.05 3.28
C THR A 294 -9.77 4.42 3.71
N ASP A 295 -10.78 4.16 2.87
CA ASP A 295 -12.20 4.33 3.19
C ASP A 295 -12.79 3.16 4.02
N GLY A 296 -11.98 2.14 4.33
CA GLY A 296 -12.37 0.95 5.09
C GLY A 296 -12.95 -0.18 4.27
N ARG A 297 -13.22 0.02 2.96
CA ARG A 297 -13.70 -1.03 2.07
C ARG A 297 -12.61 -2.04 1.78
N LEU A 298 -13.00 -3.31 1.66
CA LEU A 298 -12.12 -4.35 1.18
C LEU A 298 -12.07 -4.31 -0.35
N TYR A 299 -10.87 -4.30 -0.92
CA TYR A 299 -10.66 -4.35 -2.36
C TYR A 299 -11.03 -5.72 -2.93
N ASP A 300 -11.75 -5.75 -4.04
CA ASP A 300 -12.33 -6.99 -4.57
C ASP A 300 -11.30 -7.97 -5.13
N GLN A 301 -10.15 -7.46 -5.59
CA GLN A 301 -9.12 -8.31 -6.18
C GLN A 301 -8.18 -8.87 -5.11
N VAL A 302 -7.74 -10.11 -5.33
CA VAL A 302 -6.82 -10.81 -4.44
C VAL A 302 -5.42 -10.78 -5.02
N GLY A 303 -4.47 -10.32 -4.22
CA GLY A 303 -3.05 -10.31 -4.56
C GLY A 303 -2.34 -11.60 -4.15
N LYS A 304 -1.14 -11.77 -4.72
CA LYS A 304 -0.22 -12.88 -4.41
C LYS A 304 1.11 -12.35 -3.92
N LEU A 305 1.64 -12.94 -2.86
CA LEU A 305 2.99 -12.64 -2.40
C LEU A 305 4.00 -13.16 -3.42
N ASN A 306 4.89 -12.31 -3.91
CA ASN A 306 5.88 -12.66 -4.92
C ASN A 306 7.33 -12.42 -4.52
N PHE A 307 7.55 -11.61 -3.47
CA PHE A 307 8.91 -11.25 -3.08
C PHE A 307 9.01 -10.95 -1.58
N VAL A 308 10.12 -11.39 -0.99
CA VAL A 308 10.57 -11.02 0.36
C VAL A 308 11.95 -10.44 0.21
N ASN A 309 12.17 -9.26 0.75
CA ASN A 309 13.48 -8.60 0.68
C ASN A 309 14.55 -9.45 1.36
N ASN A 310 15.77 -9.42 0.83
CA ASN A 310 16.93 -10.12 1.39
C ASN A 310 17.69 -9.32 2.44
N THR A 311 17.24 -8.08 2.72
CA THR A 311 17.83 -7.17 3.69
C THR A 311 16.82 -6.73 4.72
N ILE A 312 17.27 -6.59 5.97
CA ILE A 312 16.49 -6.05 7.07
C ILE A 312 16.81 -4.56 7.20
N ALA A 313 15.78 -3.73 7.31
CA ALA A 313 15.93 -2.30 7.56
C ALA A 313 16.41 -2.09 9.00
N GLN A 314 17.65 -1.69 9.18
CA GLN A 314 18.32 -1.57 10.50
C GLN A 314 17.63 -0.57 11.44
N SER A 315 17.00 0.47 10.90
CA SER A 315 16.32 1.49 11.70
C SER A 315 15.02 1.04 12.33
N THR A 316 14.34 0.05 11.73
CA THR A 316 12.98 -0.38 12.13
C THR A 316 12.90 -1.87 12.47
N ASP A 317 13.98 -2.64 12.28
CA ASP A 317 14.03 -4.09 12.42
C ASP A 317 12.89 -4.78 11.64
N THR A 318 12.68 -4.34 10.39
CA THR A 318 11.65 -4.86 9.52
C THR A 318 12.23 -5.40 8.22
N ILE A 319 11.55 -6.39 7.67
CA ILE A 319 11.79 -6.92 6.32
C ILE A 319 10.63 -6.50 5.41
N SER A 320 10.94 -6.02 4.22
CA SER A 320 9.91 -5.60 3.26
C SER A 320 9.41 -6.81 2.47
N LEU A 321 8.11 -7.01 2.47
CA LEU A 321 7.40 -7.97 1.63
C LEU A 321 6.71 -7.25 0.49
N ARG A 322 6.59 -7.92 -0.65
CA ARG A 322 5.90 -7.38 -1.83
C ARG A 322 4.99 -8.43 -2.43
N GLY A 323 3.78 -8.01 -2.73
CA GLY A 323 2.83 -8.79 -3.51
C GLY A 323 2.47 -8.12 -4.82
N THR A 324 1.86 -8.87 -5.71
CA THR A 324 1.27 -8.38 -6.96
C THR A 324 -0.24 -8.49 -6.86
N ILE A 325 -0.94 -7.41 -7.20
CA ILE A 325 -2.40 -7.34 -7.17
C ILE A 325 -2.92 -6.79 -8.51
N PRO A 326 -3.95 -7.39 -9.11
CA PRO A 326 -4.60 -6.86 -10.30
C PRO A 326 -5.28 -5.53 -10.00
N ASN A 327 -5.31 -4.62 -10.97
CA ASN A 327 -5.97 -3.33 -10.86
C ASN A 327 -6.78 -3.04 -12.14
N PRO A 328 -7.88 -3.79 -12.37
CA PRO A 328 -8.68 -3.65 -13.57
C PRO A 328 -9.35 -2.26 -13.62
N PRO A 329 -9.65 -1.74 -14.84
CA PRO A 329 -10.39 -0.49 -14.99
C PRO A 329 -11.80 -0.60 -14.42
N LEU A 330 -12.33 0.51 -13.89
CA LEU A 330 -13.70 0.66 -13.43
C LEU A 330 -14.59 1.12 -14.59
N PRO A 331 -15.34 0.22 -15.26
CA PRO A 331 -16.06 0.55 -16.49
C PRO A 331 -17.09 1.66 -16.33
N HIS A 332 -17.70 1.76 -15.15
CA HIS A 332 -18.76 2.76 -14.84
C HIS A 332 -18.22 4.17 -14.56
N LEU A 333 -16.90 4.31 -14.37
CA LEU A 333 -16.22 5.60 -14.15
C LEU A 333 -15.25 5.96 -15.26
N SER A 334 -14.99 5.04 -16.19
CA SER A 334 -14.08 5.22 -17.31
C SER A 334 -14.82 5.79 -18.52
N GLY A 335 -14.24 6.82 -19.16
CA GLY A 335 -14.73 7.40 -20.42
C GLY A 335 -13.75 7.10 -21.57
N ASP A 336 -14.05 7.62 -22.78
CA ASP A 336 -13.26 7.35 -23.99
C ASP A 336 -11.76 7.72 -23.88
N ARG A 337 -11.40 8.64 -22.99
CA ARG A 337 -10.03 9.14 -22.83
C ARG A 337 -9.47 9.03 -21.43
N LEU A 338 -10.29 8.72 -20.44
CA LEU A 338 -9.87 8.61 -19.05
C LEU A 338 -10.28 7.24 -18.51
N VAL A 339 -9.31 6.42 -18.22
CA VAL A 339 -9.50 5.13 -17.54
C VAL A 339 -9.31 5.33 -16.04
N VAL A 340 -10.38 5.11 -15.28
CA VAL A 340 -10.35 5.20 -13.82
C VAL A 340 -10.12 3.81 -13.24
N ARG A 341 -9.16 3.70 -12.34
CA ARG A 341 -8.82 2.49 -11.59
C ARG A 341 -8.91 2.77 -10.09
N GLU A 342 -9.10 1.74 -9.31
CA GLU A 342 -9.33 1.91 -7.86
C GLU A 342 -8.02 2.14 -7.11
N LEU A 343 -6.96 1.42 -7.48
CA LEU A 343 -5.65 1.57 -6.84
C LEU A 343 -4.80 2.60 -7.57
N THR A 344 -4.18 3.49 -6.81
CA THR A 344 -3.30 4.54 -7.32
C THR A 344 -1.88 4.35 -6.80
N ASP A 345 -0.89 4.62 -7.66
CA ASP A 345 0.53 4.57 -7.28
C ASP A 345 0.84 5.54 -6.12
N GLY A 346 1.47 5.01 -5.07
CA GLY A 346 1.81 5.75 -3.85
C GLY A 346 0.73 5.72 -2.77
N GLU A 347 -0.44 5.14 -3.01
CA GLU A 347 -1.54 5.03 -2.06
C GLU A 347 -1.19 4.16 -0.86
N PHE A 348 -1.56 4.61 0.35
CA PHE A 348 -1.47 3.81 1.56
C PHE A 348 -2.68 2.90 1.69
N VAL A 349 -2.43 1.67 2.10
CA VAL A 349 -3.47 0.65 2.25
C VAL A 349 -3.18 -0.22 3.47
N THR A 350 -4.22 -0.84 4.03
CA THR A 350 -4.03 -1.90 5.01
C THR A 350 -3.98 -3.24 4.28
N VAL A 351 -2.87 -3.92 4.41
CA VAL A 351 -2.60 -5.23 3.82
C VAL A 351 -3.02 -6.31 4.80
N LEU A 352 -3.93 -7.18 4.39
CA LEU A 352 -4.32 -8.39 5.12
C LEU A 352 -3.63 -9.58 4.46
N LEU A 353 -2.70 -10.16 5.17
CA LEU A 353 -2.02 -11.39 4.75
C LEU A 353 -2.79 -12.58 5.32
N GLU A 354 -3.53 -13.28 4.50
CA GLU A 354 -4.44 -14.36 4.87
C GLU A 354 -3.90 -15.73 4.45
N GLY A 355 -4.06 -16.74 5.31
CA GLY A 355 -3.77 -18.12 4.93
C GLY A 355 -4.83 -18.66 3.96
N VAL A 356 -4.40 -19.32 2.89
CA VAL A 356 -5.32 -19.95 1.92
C VAL A 356 -6.13 -21.08 2.57
N GLN A 357 -5.54 -21.82 3.50
CA GLN A 357 -6.19 -22.91 4.20
C GLN A 357 -6.60 -22.45 5.61
N PRO A 358 -7.86 -22.68 6.01
CA PRO A 358 -8.29 -22.45 7.36
C PRO A 358 -7.58 -23.39 8.35
N VAL A 359 -7.33 -22.90 9.54
CA VAL A 359 -6.74 -23.66 10.64
C VAL A 359 -7.83 -23.92 11.67
N ASP A 360 -7.97 -25.17 12.10
CA ASP A 360 -8.91 -25.51 13.17
C ASP A 360 -8.39 -24.99 14.51
N VAL A 361 -9.10 -24.03 15.09
CA VAL A 361 -8.80 -23.45 16.40
C VAL A 361 -9.98 -23.69 17.36
N VAL A 362 -9.68 -23.81 18.63
CA VAL A 362 -10.72 -23.86 19.67
C VAL A 362 -11.34 -22.48 19.79
N ALA A 363 -12.63 -22.35 19.53
CA ALA A 363 -13.35 -21.09 19.55
C ALA A 363 -14.35 -21.04 20.71
N ILE A 364 -14.34 -19.92 21.45
CA ILE A 364 -15.27 -19.63 22.54
C ILE A 364 -15.87 -18.22 22.36
N PRO A 365 -17.03 -17.91 22.94
CA PRO A 365 -17.54 -16.53 22.94
C PRO A 365 -16.56 -15.57 23.63
N ARG A 366 -16.35 -14.39 23.04
CA ARG A 366 -15.46 -13.37 23.61
C ARG A 366 -15.91 -12.96 25.04
N SER A 367 -17.22 -13.01 25.32
CA SER A 367 -17.78 -12.72 26.65
C SER A 367 -17.34 -13.69 27.74
N ALA A 368 -16.84 -14.88 27.40
CA ALA A 368 -16.34 -15.87 28.35
C ALA A 368 -14.90 -15.57 28.82
N VAL A 369 -14.18 -14.72 28.11
CA VAL A 369 -12.79 -14.40 28.43
C VAL A 369 -12.74 -13.27 29.43
N LEU A 370 -12.04 -13.54 30.53
CA LEU A 370 -11.74 -12.60 31.60
C LEU A 370 -10.25 -12.29 31.61
N SER A 371 -9.89 -11.10 32.09
CA SER A 371 -8.49 -10.67 32.18
C SER A 371 -8.17 -10.18 33.59
N ASP A 372 -7.00 -10.53 34.10
CA ASP A 372 -6.45 -10.02 35.35
C ASP A 372 -4.98 -9.60 35.17
N GLN A 373 -4.30 -9.27 36.27
CA GLN A 373 -2.89 -8.86 36.25
C GLN A 373 -1.91 -9.94 35.75
N GLN A 374 -2.33 -11.20 35.74
CA GLN A 374 -1.51 -12.35 35.31
C GLN A 374 -1.82 -12.78 33.87
N GLY A 375 -2.81 -12.16 33.19
CA GLY A 375 -3.21 -12.45 31.82
C GLY A 375 -4.66 -12.88 31.68
N GLU A 376 -4.96 -13.54 30.56
CA GLU A 376 -6.31 -13.95 30.19
C GLU A 376 -6.66 -15.34 30.75
N TYR A 377 -7.90 -15.50 31.17
CA TYR A 377 -8.40 -16.74 31.72
C TYR A 377 -9.88 -16.96 31.42
N VAL A 378 -10.32 -18.19 31.55
CA VAL A 378 -11.72 -18.61 31.47
C VAL A 378 -12.11 -19.45 32.68
N PHE A 379 -13.39 -19.54 32.95
CA PHE A 379 -13.90 -20.54 33.90
C PHE A 379 -14.36 -21.75 33.11
N VAL A 380 -13.80 -22.91 33.44
CA VAL A 380 -14.19 -24.22 32.90
C VAL A 380 -15.00 -24.95 33.97
N LEU A 381 -16.03 -25.67 33.54
CA LEU A 381 -16.83 -26.49 34.42
C LEU A 381 -16.12 -27.83 34.64
N GLY A 382 -15.65 -28.11 35.86
CA GLY A 382 -15.12 -29.41 36.24
C GLY A 382 -16.20 -30.46 36.46
N ASP A 383 -15.79 -31.73 36.62
CA ASP A 383 -16.66 -32.89 36.76
C ASP A 383 -17.62 -32.82 37.98
N ASP A 384 -17.21 -32.10 39.04
CA ASP A 384 -18.03 -31.89 40.25
C ASP A 384 -18.93 -30.66 40.19
N ASN A 385 -19.24 -30.11 39.01
CA ASN A 385 -19.89 -28.81 38.83
C ASN A 385 -19.20 -27.67 39.58
N LYS A 386 -17.88 -27.70 39.75
CA LYS A 386 -17.09 -26.61 40.27
C LYS A 386 -16.49 -25.79 39.15
N ALA A 387 -16.43 -24.48 39.35
CA ALA A 387 -15.79 -23.58 38.40
C ALA A 387 -14.27 -23.60 38.61
N GLU A 388 -13.52 -24.04 37.59
CA GLU A 388 -12.06 -23.97 37.58
C GLU A 388 -11.58 -22.77 36.78
N GLN A 389 -10.74 -21.95 37.39
CA GLN A 389 -10.07 -20.86 36.68
C GLN A 389 -8.90 -21.45 35.90
N ARG A 390 -8.93 -21.31 34.56
CA ARG A 390 -7.88 -21.81 33.69
C ARG A 390 -7.29 -20.71 32.85
N ARG A 391 -5.97 -20.56 32.86
CA ARG A 391 -5.21 -19.63 32.02
C ARG A 391 -5.26 -20.07 30.58
N ILE A 392 -5.48 -19.12 29.68
CA ILE A 392 -5.51 -19.36 28.25
C ILE A 392 -4.61 -18.37 27.53
N GLN A 393 -4.16 -18.76 26.36
CA GLN A 393 -3.56 -17.86 25.39
C GLN A 393 -4.54 -17.66 24.24
N LEU A 394 -4.87 -16.40 23.96
CA LEU A 394 -5.72 -16.06 22.84
C LEU A 394 -4.91 -15.97 21.54
N GLY A 395 -5.53 -16.43 20.49
CA GLY A 395 -5.13 -16.11 19.13
C GLY A 395 -5.93 -14.92 18.59
N GLN A 396 -6.14 -14.92 17.27
CA GLN A 396 -6.98 -13.90 16.64
C GLN A 396 -8.42 -13.97 17.20
N SER A 397 -8.91 -12.83 17.62
CA SER A 397 -10.24 -12.70 18.23
C SER A 397 -11.04 -11.65 17.49
N THR A 398 -12.31 -11.95 17.23
CA THR A 398 -13.29 -10.99 16.72
C THR A 398 -14.05 -10.33 17.88
N ALA A 399 -14.99 -9.42 17.58
CA ALA A 399 -15.85 -8.83 18.60
C ALA A 399 -16.72 -9.87 19.32
N THR A 400 -17.04 -10.98 18.67
CA THR A 400 -17.97 -12.03 19.16
C THR A 400 -17.29 -13.33 19.57
N ILE A 401 -16.16 -13.69 18.91
CA ILE A 401 -15.48 -14.98 19.07
C ILE A 401 -14.02 -14.75 19.46
N ALA A 402 -13.55 -15.49 20.45
CA ALA A 402 -12.15 -15.59 20.83
C ALA A 402 -11.61 -16.97 20.40
N SER A 403 -10.50 -16.98 19.65
CA SER A 403 -9.78 -18.21 19.36
C SER A 403 -8.77 -18.47 20.49
N VAL A 404 -8.69 -19.71 20.96
CA VAL A 404 -7.76 -20.13 22.00
C VAL A 404 -6.66 -20.98 21.37
N THR A 405 -5.40 -20.54 21.54
CA THR A 405 -4.23 -21.25 21.02
C THR A 405 -3.67 -22.27 22.02
N SER A 406 -3.82 -21.99 23.32
CA SER A 406 -3.39 -22.94 24.37
C SER A 406 -4.20 -22.74 25.65
N GLY A 407 -4.28 -23.80 26.48
CA GLY A 407 -4.97 -23.77 27.77
C GLY A 407 -6.40 -24.29 27.77
N LEU A 408 -7.01 -24.59 26.60
CA LEU A 408 -8.37 -25.13 26.51
C LEU A 408 -8.44 -26.21 25.42
N SER A 409 -9.14 -27.30 25.71
CA SER A 409 -9.37 -28.41 24.76
C SER A 409 -10.77 -28.36 24.18
N ALA A 410 -10.95 -28.88 22.96
CA ALA A 410 -12.26 -29.00 22.36
C ALA A 410 -13.14 -29.98 23.17
N GLY A 411 -14.42 -29.62 23.35
CA GLY A 411 -15.39 -30.40 24.15
C GLY A 411 -15.46 -29.99 25.63
N GLU A 412 -14.50 -29.16 26.12
CA GLU A 412 -14.59 -28.63 27.49
C GLU A 412 -15.73 -27.61 27.61
N LYS A 413 -16.44 -27.65 28.75
CA LYS A 413 -17.55 -26.76 29.03
C LYS A 413 -17.05 -25.46 29.66
N VAL A 414 -17.18 -24.35 28.92
CA VAL A 414 -16.76 -23.01 29.37
C VAL A 414 -17.98 -22.24 29.87
N ILE A 415 -17.84 -21.57 30.99
CA ILE A 415 -18.87 -20.68 31.55
C ILE A 415 -18.87 -19.40 30.75
N VAL A 416 -20.02 -19.05 30.15
CA VAL A 416 -20.17 -17.88 29.27
C VAL A 416 -21.12 -16.82 29.82
N GLU A 417 -22.01 -17.21 30.74
CA GLU A 417 -22.97 -16.31 31.41
C GLU A 417 -22.93 -16.49 32.91
N GLY A 418 -23.25 -15.42 33.67
CA GLY A 418 -23.25 -15.43 35.14
C GLY A 418 -21.87 -15.29 35.78
N LEU A 419 -20.83 -14.97 34.99
CA LEU A 419 -19.41 -14.87 35.40
C LEU A 419 -19.16 -13.99 36.65
N GLN A 420 -20.01 -12.96 36.87
CA GLN A 420 -19.85 -12.03 37.99
C GLN A 420 -20.09 -12.68 39.36
N ARG A 421 -20.73 -13.85 39.40
CA ARG A 421 -21.03 -14.59 40.63
C ARG A 421 -20.18 -15.84 40.81
N VAL A 422 -19.34 -16.12 39.82
CA VAL A 422 -18.48 -17.33 39.82
C VAL A 422 -17.21 -17.05 40.62
N GLN A 423 -16.86 -17.98 41.48
CA GLN A 423 -15.59 -17.96 42.21
C GLN A 423 -14.85 -19.30 41.96
N ALA A 424 -13.55 -19.23 41.75
CA ALA A 424 -12.74 -20.41 41.53
C ALA A 424 -12.89 -21.42 42.66
N GLY A 425 -13.08 -22.69 42.33
CA GLY A 425 -13.24 -23.81 43.26
C GLY A 425 -14.62 -23.94 43.91
N ARG A 426 -15.58 -23.04 43.63
CA ARG A 426 -16.94 -23.12 44.16
C ARG A 426 -17.92 -23.85 43.23
N PRO A 427 -18.90 -24.58 43.81
CA PRO A 427 -19.92 -25.24 43.00
C PRO A 427 -20.83 -24.21 42.30
N VAL A 428 -21.21 -24.48 41.05
CA VAL A 428 -22.11 -23.68 40.22
C VAL A 428 -23.27 -24.57 39.74
N ALA A 429 -24.40 -23.96 39.40
CA ALA A 429 -25.53 -24.68 38.78
C ALA A 429 -25.48 -24.45 37.27
N PRO A 430 -24.99 -25.42 36.46
CA PRO A 430 -24.86 -25.27 35.05
C PRO A 430 -26.19 -25.33 34.32
N GLY A 431 -26.47 -24.38 33.45
CA GLY A 431 -27.53 -24.34 32.48
C GLY A 431 -27.01 -24.11 31.07
N SER A 432 -27.79 -24.37 30.04
CA SER A 432 -27.38 -24.02 28.67
C SER A 432 -27.34 -22.51 28.50
N ALA A 433 -26.31 -22.01 27.79
CA ALA A 433 -26.18 -20.58 27.44
C ALA A 433 -27.40 -20.12 26.63
N SER A 434 -27.70 -18.82 26.71
CA SER A 434 -28.82 -18.19 26.00
C SER A 434 -28.78 -18.45 24.49
N LYS A 435 -29.95 -18.60 23.86
CA LYS A 435 -30.05 -18.79 22.41
C LYS A 435 -29.39 -17.67 21.60
N LEU A 436 -29.31 -16.45 22.15
CA LEU A 436 -28.67 -15.31 21.49
C LEU A 436 -27.15 -15.49 21.36
N LEU A 437 -26.48 -16.05 22.38
CA LEU A 437 -25.05 -16.35 22.31
C LEU A 437 -24.78 -17.53 21.36
N GLN A 438 -25.64 -18.53 21.35
CA GLN A 438 -25.52 -19.65 20.42
C GLN A 438 -25.74 -19.22 18.96
N SER A 439 -26.68 -18.31 18.69
CA SER A 439 -26.94 -17.80 17.35
C SER A 439 -25.83 -16.86 16.86
N SER A 440 -25.25 -16.01 17.73
CA SER A 440 -24.13 -15.12 17.38
C SER A 440 -22.87 -15.89 17.01
N MET A 441 -22.61 -17.01 17.68
CA MET A 441 -21.55 -17.94 17.34
C MET A 441 -21.77 -18.60 15.97
N ASN A 442 -23.01 -18.92 15.59
CA ASN A 442 -23.32 -19.57 14.32
C ASN A 442 -23.35 -18.57 13.15
N ALA A 443 -23.83 -17.36 13.33
CA ALA A 443 -23.91 -16.33 12.28
C ALA A 443 -22.54 -15.87 11.77
N SER A 444 -21.50 -15.96 12.59
CA SER A 444 -20.13 -15.62 12.17
C SER A 444 -19.51 -16.64 11.20
N VAL A 445 -20.17 -17.76 10.93
CA VAL A 445 -19.71 -18.80 9.99
C VAL A 445 -20.23 -18.54 8.57
N ASP A 446 -21.44 -17.96 8.44
CA ASP A 446 -22.05 -17.73 7.12
C ASP A 446 -21.47 -16.54 6.35
N SER A 447 -20.87 -15.56 7.03
CA SER A 447 -20.23 -14.43 6.36
C SER A 447 -18.92 -14.79 5.65
N GLY A 448 -18.31 -15.93 5.97
CA GLY A 448 -17.11 -16.45 5.28
C GLY A 448 -17.39 -17.43 4.13
N SER A 449 -18.61 -17.99 4.05
CA SER A 449 -18.95 -19.04 3.08
C SER A 449 -19.81 -18.58 1.91
N SER A 450 -20.41 -17.39 1.95
CA SER A 450 -21.35 -16.90 0.93
C SER A 450 -20.72 -16.39 -0.36
N GLN A 451 -19.39 -16.49 -0.54
CA GLN A 451 -18.71 -16.06 -1.77
C GLN A 451 -18.25 -17.22 -2.68
N LYS A 452 -18.76 -18.43 -2.47
CA LYS A 452 -18.57 -19.53 -3.42
C LYS A 452 -19.89 -19.93 -4.03
N SER A 453 -20.44 -19.21 -5.01
CA SER A 453 -21.35 -19.74 -6.04
C SER A 453 -21.87 -18.61 -6.92
N SER A 454 -21.16 -18.25 -7.96
CA SER A 454 -21.75 -17.84 -9.25
C SER A 454 -20.67 -17.74 -10.34
N VAL A 455 -19.98 -18.85 -10.59
CA VAL A 455 -19.44 -19.07 -11.94
C VAL A 455 -20.48 -19.92 -12.65
N GLY A 456 -21.49 -19.24 -13.20
CA GLY A 456 -22.45 -19.81 -14.09
C GLY A 456 -21.79 -20.13 -15.43
N ILE A 457 -21.61 -21.39 -15.69
CA ILE A 457 -21.33 -21.91 -17.04
C ILE A 457 -22.55 -21.63 -17.90
N GLY A 458 -22.45 -20.60 -18.75
CA GLY A 458 -23.46 -20.31 -19.76
C GLY A 458 -23.53 -21.43 -20.80
N PRO A 459 -24.73 -21.77 -21.34
CA PRO A 459 -24.88 -22.84 -22.31
C PRO A 459 -24.29 -22.44 -23.66
N LYS A 460 -23.58 -23.40 -24.24
CA LYS A 460 -22.99 -23.41 -25.58
C LYS A 460 -24.08 -23.17 -26.65
N PRO A 461 -23.97 -22.25 -27.60
CA PRO A 461 -24.92 -22.16 -28.70
C PRO A 461 -24.68 -23.31 -29.69
N THR A 462 -25.70 -24.15 -29.86
CA THR A 462 -25.80 -25.07 -30.98
C THR A 462 -26.04 -24.30 -32.26
N GLY A 463 -25.12 -24.46 -33.19
CA GLY A 463 -25.28 -23.96 -34.54
C GLY A 463 -26.33 -24.78 -35.32
N THR A 464 -27.08 -24.08 -36.14
CA THR A 464 -27.72 -24.63 -37.36
C THR A 464 -27.57 -23.59 -38.45
N ASN A 465 -26.88 -24.01 -39.49
CA ASN A 465 -26.97 -23.46 -40.85
C ASN A 465 -28.38 -23.71 -41.48
N PRO A 466 -28.78 -23.05 -42.52
CA PRO A 466 -28.10 -22.98 -43.82
C PRO A 466 -27.68 -21.60 -44.25
#